data_8bc1031f89f63fc626fb6acc9c0a099e
#
_entry.id   8bc1031f89f63fc626fb6acc9c0a099e
#
_cell.length_a   1.000
_cell.length_b   1.000
_cell.length_c   1.000
_cell.angle_alpha   90.00
_cell.angle_beta   90.00
_cell.angle_gamma   90.00
#
_symmetry.space_group_name_H-M   'P 1'
#
loop_
_entity.id
_entity.type
_entity.pdbx_description
1 polymer ?
#
loop_
_entity_poly.entity_id
_entity_poly.type
_entity_poly.pdbx_seq_one_letter_code
_entity_poly.pdbx_strand_id
1 'polypeptide(L)'
;MKYEFPEDFWWGSAASGPQTEGTVAGDGKGDNIWDHWYKQNPELFFNQVGPENTSYVYNRYKEDIALMKKTGHTTYRTSIQWSRLIPDGIGAVNPEAVAFYNSYIDELLANGIEPFMNLYHFDMPLSLQQKGGWESKEVVDAYADYARICFELFGDRVKKWFTHNEPIVPVEGGYLYQFHYPSVVDLKKAVQVAYHETLASAKAIKIYHEMNLDGQIGIILNLTPSYPRNENDPEDVKAARLADA
;
A
#
# COMPACT_ATOMS: atom_id res chain seq x y z
N MET A 1 2.57 -15.93 33.23
CA MET A 1 2.71 -16.88 32.10
C MET A 1 3.80 -16.31 31.17
N LYS A 2 4.84 -17.08 30.85
CA LYS A 2 5.89 -16.66 29.90
C LYS A 2 5.57 -17.29 28.56
N TYR A 3 5.47 -16.47 27.53
CA TYR A 3 5.29 -16.93 26.14
C TYR A 3 6.67 -17.04 25.50
N GLU A 4 6.91 -18.12 24.79
CA GLU A 4 8.12 -18.33 24.01
C GLU A 4 7.73 -18.33 22.53
N PHE A 5 8.44 -17.52 21.72
CA PHE A 5 8.26 -17.43 20.30
C PHE A 5 9.43 -18.14 19.60
N PRO A 6 9.26 -18.65 18.37
CA PRO A 6 10.37 -19.15 17.56
C PRO A 6 11.49 -18.11 17.41
N GLU A 7 12.73 -18.56 17.25
CA GLU A 7 13.89 -17.65 17.06
C GLU A 7 13.78 -16.78 15.82
N ASP A 8 13.12 -17.30 14.78
CA ASP A 8 12.87 -16.64 13.49
C ASP A 8 11.54 -15.85 13.44
N PHE A 9 10.89 -15.63 14.59
CA PHE A 9 9.66 -14.86 14.67
C PHE A 9 9.89 -13.41 14.26
N TRP A 10 9.03 -12.89 13.36
CA TRP A 10 9.14 -11.54 12.86
C TRP A 10 8.56 -10.51 13.84
N TRP A 11 9.44 -9.70 14.41
CA TRP A 11 9.07 -8.57 15.25
C TRP A 11 9.15 -7.28 14.46
N GLY A 12 8.07 -6.53 14.39
CA GLY A 12 8.08 -5.33 13.57
C GLY A 12 6.86 -4.45 13.72
N SER A 13 6.84 -3.44 12.86
CA SER A 13 5.72 -2.53 12.70
C SER A 13 5.42 -2.31 11.23
N ALA A 14 4.32 -1.62 10.95
CA ALA A 14 3.87 -1.34 9.59
C ALA A 14 3.47 0.12 9.44
N ALA A 15 3.80 0.67 8.27
CA ALA A 15 3.34 1.97 7.81
C ALA A 15 3.09 1.94 6.30
N SER A 16 2.96 3.10 5.68
CA SER A 16 2.92 3.25 4.23
C SER A 16 3.55 4.58 3.80
N GLY A 17 3.94 4.66 2.55
CA GLY A 17 4.50 5.87 1.98
C GLY A 17 3.57 7.08 2.16
N PRO A 18 2.29 7.03 1.74
CA PRO A 18 1.36 8.15 1.89
C PRO A 18 1.16 8.63 3.34
N GLN A 19 1.26 7.72 4.31
CA GLN A 19 1.07 8.05 5.72
C GLN A 19 2.31 8.66 6.37
N THR A 20 3.51 8.45 5.83
CA THR A 20 4.74 8.74 6.57
C THR A 20 5.79 9.54 5.81
N GLU A 21 5.86 9.44 4.49
CA GLU A 21 6.98 10.05 3.74
C GLU A 21 6.93 11.58 3.72
N GLY A 22 5.74 12.15 3.57
CA GLY A 22 5.57 13.58 3.34
C GLY A 22 5.99 14.00 1.93
N THR A 23 6.01 15.31 1.71
CA THR A 23 6.45 15.91 0.44
C THR A 23 7.50 16.99 0.72
N VAL A 24 8.57 16.99 -0.07
CA VAL A 24 9.67 17.94 0.03
C VAL A 24 9.80 18.68 -1.29
N ALA A 25 10.03 19.98 -1.22
CA ALA A 25 10.23 20.78 -2.44
C ALA A 25 11.38 20.21 -3.29
N GLY A 26 11.09 19.91 -4.54
CA GLY A 26 12.08 19.40 -5.49
C GLY A 26 12.28 17.88 -5.46
N ASP A 27 11.50 17.12 -4.68
CA ASP A 27 11.58 15.64 -4.64
C ASP A 27 10.98 14.96 -5.88
N GLY A 28 10.37 15.74 -6.78
CA GLY A 28 9.80 15.24 -8.02
C GLY A 28 8.56 14.36 -7.88
N LYS A 29 7.99 14.23 -6.66
CA LYS A 29 6.75 13.46 -6.45
C LYS A 29 5.57 14.11 -7.18
N GLY A 30 4.83 13.31 -7.95
CA GLY A 30 3.54 13.72 -8.51
C GLY A 30 2.43 13.70 -7.46
N ASP A 31 1.34 14.43 -7.72
CA ASP A 31 0.14 14.34 -6.89
C ASP A 31 -0.51 12.96 -7.01
N ASN A 32 -1.00 12.45 -5.90
CA ASN A 32 -1.89 11.30 -5.84
C ASN A 32 -3.31 11.70 -5.42
N ILE A 33 -4.20 10.73 -5.30
CA ILE A 33 -5.60 10.99 -4.91
C ILE A 33 -5.76 11.60 -3.52
N TRP A 34 -4.83 11.35 -2.58
CA TRP A 34 -4.86 11.95 -1.25
C TRP A 34 -4.47 13.43 -1.28
N ASP A 35 -3.41 13.78 -2.05
CA ASP A 35 -3.00 15.17 -2.26
C ASP A 35 -4.14 15.97 -2.91
N HIS A 36 -4.80 15.38 -3.90
CA HIS A 36 -5.93 16.00 -4.60
C HIS A 36 -7.14 16.16 -3.68
N TRP A 37 -7.51 15.12 -2.95
CA TRP A 37 -8.66 15.14 -2.04
C TRP A 37 -8.48 16.18 -0.93
N TYR A 38 -7.30 16.22 -0.32
CA TYR A 38 -6.95 17.25 0.65
C TYR A 38 -7.05 18.67 0.09
N LYS A 39 -6.50 18.91 -1.10
CA LYS A 39 -6.58 20.23 -1.75
C LYS A 39 -8.01 20.69 -2.03
N GLN A 40 -8.92 19.76 -2.28
CA GLN A 40 -10.33 20.06 -2.51
C GLN A 40 -11.15 20.20 -1.25
N ASN A 41 -10.87 19.40 -0.23
CA ASN A 41 -11.68 19.26 0.98
C ASN A 41 -10.79 19.18 2.24
N PRO A 42 -10.01 20.21 2.56
CA PRO A 42 -9.09 20.17 3.71
C PRO A 42 -9.83 19.96 5.05
N GLU A 43 -11.09 20.37 5.14
CA GLU A 43 -11.94 20.20 6.31
C GLU A 43 -12.26 18.75 6.67
N LEU A 44 -12.09 17.82 5.74
CA LEU A 44 -12.25 16.38 5.98
C LEU A 44 -11.03 15.76 6.66
N PHE A 45 -9.90 16.48 6.71
CA PHE A 45 -8.66 16.01 7.31
C PHE A 45 -8.50 16.59 8.72
N PHE A 46 -8.03 15.74 9.65
CA PHE A 46 -7.88 16.14 11.03
C PHE A 46 -6.97 17.38 11.17
N ASN A 47 -7.47 18.40 11.86
CA ASN A 47 -6.80 19.70 12.00
C ASN A 47 -6.41 20.35 10.65
N GLN A 48 -7.02 19.95 9.54
CA GLN A 48 -6.68 20.41 8.20
C GLN A 48 -5.18 20.18 7.87
N VAL A 49 -4.63 19.06 8.33
CA VAL A 49 -3.25 18.66 8.02
C VAL A 49 -3.28 17.67 6.85
N GLY A 50 -2.60 18.02 5.77
CA GLY A 50 -2.56 17.25 4.54
C GLY A 50 -1.44 16.22 4.47
N PRO A 51 -1.45 15.38 3.42
CA PRO A 51 -0.46 14.32 3.22
C PRO A 51 0.98 14.80 3.04
N GLU A 52 1.18 16.07 2.73
CA GLU A 52 2.50 16.69 2.66
C GLU A 52 3.17 16.82 4.03
N ASN A 53 2.35 16.90 5.11
CA ASN A 53 2.79 17.04 6.49
C ASN A 53 2.54 15.74 7.26
N THR A 54 3.53 14.86 7.26
CA THR A 54 3.49 13.57 7.94
C THR A 54 4.67 13.43 8.92
N SER A 55 5.13 12.21 9.19
CA SER A 55 6.34 11.99 9.99
C SER A 55 7.66 12.26 9.25
N TYR A 56 7.59 12.68 8.00
CA TYR A 56 8.75 13.06 7.15
C TYR A 56 9.80 11.95 7.00
N VAL A 57 9.38 10.72 6.83
CA VAL A 57 10.28 9.57 6.62
C VAL A 57 11.22 9.81 5.44
N TYR A 58 10.78 10.51 4.39
CA TYR A 58 11.64 10.86 3.26
C TYR A 58 12.98 11.48 3.70
N ASN A 59 12.97 12.32 4.73
CA ASN A 59 14.17 12.96 5.27
C ASN A 59 14.71 12.30 6.54
N ARG A 60 13.88 11.58 7.30
CA ARG A 60 14.20 11.13 8.66
C ARG A 60 14.29 9.61 8.81
N TYR A 61 14.22 8.85 7.72
CA TYR A 61 14.23 7.39 7.77
C TYR A 61 15.38 6.78 8.57
N LYS A 62 16.56 7.41 8.57
CA LYS A 62 17.72 6.94 9.35
C LYS A 62 17.47 7.01 10.85
N GLU A 63 16.84 8.08 11.32
CA GLU A 63 16.47 8.24 12.72
C GLU A 63 15.41 7.20 13.13
N ASP A 64 14.40 7.01 12.29
CA ASP A 64 13.32 6.07 12.52
C ASP A 64 13.84 4.63 12.53
N ILE A 65 14.72 4.24 11.60
CA ILE A 65 15.33 2.92 11.54
C ILE A 65 16.21 2.67 12.76
N ALA A 66 16.96 3.67 13.23
CA ALA A 66 17.74 3.56 14.45
C ALA A 66 16.86 3.30 15.69
N LEU A 67 15.66 3.92 15.74
CA LEU A 67 14.66 3.66 16.78
C LEU A 67 14.05 2.25 16.66
N MET A 68 13.74 1.81 15.44
CA MET A 68 13.26 0.45 15.18
C MET A 68 14.25 -0.59 15.66
N LYS A 69 15.55 -0.44 15.34
CA LYS A 69 16.62 -1.32 15.81
C LYS A 69 16.69 -1.34 17.34
N LYS A 70 16.63 -0.16 17.97
CA LYS A 70 16.66 -0.03 19.44
C LYS A 70 15.49 -0.73 20.12
N THR A 71 14.34 -0.80 19.46
CA THR A 71 13.12 -1.46 19.97
C THR A 71 13.02 -2.93 19.57
N GLY A 72 14.04 -3.48 18.89
CA GLY A 72 14.13 -4.91 18.58
C GLY A 72 13.37 -5.34 17.33
N HIS A 73 13.13 -4.42 16.39
CA HIS A 73 12.54 -4.80 15.11
C HIS A 73 13.50 -5.70 14.31
N THR A 74 12.94 -6.77 13.74
CA THR A 74 13.60 -7.65 12.77
C THR A 74 13.00 -7.50 11.38
N THR A 75 11.85 -6.85 11.28
CA THR A 75 11.17 -6.56 10.02
C THR A 75 10.42 -5.24 10.09
N TYR A 76 10.21 -4.63 8.93
CA TYR A 76 9.37 -3.43 8.79
C TYR A 76 8.62 -3.44 7.46
N ARG A 77 7.30 -3.24 7.52
CA ARG A 77 6.45 -3.15 6.33
C ARG A 77 6.16 -1.70 5.99
N THR A 78 6.43 -1.31 4.75
CA THR A 78 6.03 -0.01 4.19
C THR A 78 5.61 -0.17 2.73
N SER A 79 5.43 0.93 2.00
CA SER A 79 5.10 0.90 0.58
C SER A 79 6.00 1.82 -0.23
N ILE A 80 6.13 1.50 -1.53
CA ILE A 80 6.69 2.42 -2.52
C ILE A 80 5.53 3.27 -3.05
N GLN A 81 5.61 4.59 -2.93
CA GLN A 81 4.57 5.45 -3.50
C GLN A 81 4.69 5.48 -5.02
N TRP A 82 3.62 5.05 -5.69
CA TRP A 82 3.57 5.01 -7.16
C TRP A 82 3.81 6.40 -7.74
N SER A 83 3.12 7.44 -7.26
CA SER A 83 3.27 8.82 -7.72
C SER A 83 4.62 9.46 -7.36
N ARG A 84 5.37 8.89 -6.40
CA ARG A 84 6.74 9.31 -6.14
C ARG A 84 7.72 8.69 -7.14
N LEU A 85 7.58 7.38 -7.37
CA LEU A 85 8.48 6.67 -8.27
C LEU A 85 8.24 7.01 -9.75
N ILE A 86 6.96 7.12 -10.14
CA ILE A 86 6.53 7.51 -11.50
C ILE A 86 5.50 8.63 -11.35
N PRO A 87 5.89 9.90 -11.41
CA PRO A 87 5.05 11.06 -11.06
C PRO A 87 3.71 11.12 -11.80
N ASP A 88 3.69 10.73 -13.07
CA ASP A 88 2.49 10.68 -13.90
C ASP A 88 1.85 9.27 -13.93
N GLY A 89 2.31 8.35 -13.08
CA GLY A 89 1.87 6.96 -13.04
C GLY A 89 2.34 6.10 -14.20
N ILE A 90 2.77 6.70 -15.30
CA ILE A 90 3.37 6.08 -16.50
C ILE A 90 4.53 6.94 -17.00
N GLY A 91 5.42 6.34 -17.76
CA GLY A 91 6.52 7.06 -18.42
C GLY A 91 7.79 7.14 -17.56
N ALA A 92 8.32 8.34 -17.37
CA ALA A 92 9.64 8.51 -16.77
C ALA A 92 9.66 8.19 -15.28
N VAL A 93 10.69 7.43 -14.86
CA VAL A 93 10.99 7.15 -13.47
C VAL A 93 11.70 8.36 -12.85
N ASN A 94 11.28 8.76 -11.65
CA ASN A 94 11.88 9.85 -10.90
C ASN A 94 13.22 9.40 -10.26
N PRO A 95 14.36 9.94 -10.66
CA PRO A 95 15.68 9.52 -10.16
C PRO A 95 15.85 9.81 -8.66
N GLU A 96 15.23 10.88 -8.13
CA GLU A 96 15.28 11.20 -6.70
C GLU A 96 14.54 10.15 -5.86
N ALA A 97 13.42 9.65 -6.38
CA ALA A 97 12.70 8.57 -5.74
C ALA A 97 13.50 7.26 -5.74
N VAL A 98 14.16 6.94 -6.86
CA VAL A 98 15.04 5.76 -6.94
C VAL A 98 16.17 5.86 -5.92
N ALA A 99 16.82 7.01 -5.82
CA ALA A 99 17.88 7.25 -4.85
C ALA A 99 17.38 7.12 -3.40
N PHE A 100 16.21 7.68 -3.10
CA PHE A 100 15.59 7.59 -1.79
C PHE A 100 15.27 6.14 -1.42
N TYR A 101 14.52 5.40 -2.25
CA TYR A 101 14.13 4.01 -1.92
C TYR A 101 15.34 3.08 -1.85
N ASN A 102 16.35 3.25 -2.69
CA ASN A 102 17.61 2.50 -2.56
C ASN A 102 18.25 2.75 -1.18
N SER A 103 18.42 4.01 -0.80
CA SER A 103 19.02 4.37 0.49
C SER A 103 18.18 3.88 1.67
N TYR A 104 16.85 3.91 1.56
CA TYR A 104 15.95 3.47 2.60
C TYR A 104 16.00 1.95 2.82
N ILE A 105 15.96 1.19 1.72
CA ILE A 105 16.09 -0.28 1.75
C ILE A 105 17.46 -0.69 2.30
N ASP A 106 18.53 -0.06 1.82
CA ASP A 106 19.89 -0.34 2.27
C ASP A 106 20.08 -0.05 3.76
N GLU A 107 19.51 1.05 4.27
CA GLU A 107 19.56 1.39 5.69
C GLU A 107 18.80 0.38 6.55
N LEU A 108 17.61 -0.09 6.13
CA LEU A 108 16.87 -1.16 6.82
C LEU A 108 17.74 -2.43 6.93
N LEU A 109 18.27 -2.89 5.81
CA LEU A 109 19.10 -4.10 5.75
C LEU A 109 20.40 -3.96 6.57
N ALA A 110 21.07 -2.81 6.52
CA ALA A 110 22.26 -2.53 7.32
C ALA A 110 22.01 -2.57 8.83
N ASN A 111 20.76 -2.33 9.25
CA ASN A 111 20.33 -2.42 10.64
C ASN A 111 19.75 -3.79 11.01
N GLY A 112 19.75 -4.77 10.10
CA GLY A 112 19.24 -6.12 10.33
C GLY A 112 17.69 -6.19 10.33
N ILE A 113 17.04 -5.24 9.66
CA ILE A 113 15.59 -5.15 9.54
C ILE A 113 15.18 -5.54 8.12
N GLU A 114 14.45 -6.65 7.96
CA GLU A 114 13.99 -7.12 6.67
C GLU A 114 12.85 -6.20 6.14
N PRO A 115 13.01 -5.59 4.93
CA PRO A 115 11.98 -4.76 4.34
C PRO A 115 10.86 -5.61 3.72
N PHE A 116 9.64 -5.34 4.12
CA PHE A 116 8.40 -5.85 3.50
C PHE A 116 7.80 -4.71 2.69
N MET A 117 7.85 -4.80 1.35
CA MET A 117 7.45 -3.70 0.48
C MET A 117 6.10 -3.95 -0.17
N ASN A 118 5.20 -3.01 0.01
CA ASN A 118 3.91 -2.98 -0.64
C ASN A 118 3.96 -2.07 -1.88
N LEU A 119 3.39 -2.54 -3.00
CA LEU A 119 3.37 -1.78 -4.25
C LEU A 119 2.29 -0.70 -4.28
N TYR A 120 1.14 -0.93 -3.63
CA TYR A 120 0.03 0.00 -3.64
C TYR A 120 -0.62 0.15 -2.27
N HIS A 121 -0.66 1.37 -1.76
CA HIS A 121 -1.31 1.71 -0.50
C HIS A 121 -2.19 2.95 -0.65
N PHE A 122 -3.20 2.85 -1.52
CA PHE A 122 -4.22 3.87 -1.77
C PHE A 122 -3.70 5.16 -2.44
N ASP A 123 -2.52 5.13 -3.02
CA ASP A 123 -1.80 6.29 -3.56
C ASP A 123 -1.85 6.37 -5.10
N MET A 124 -3.04 6.14 -5.68
CA MET A 124 -3.26 6.25 -7.13
C MET A 124 -2.73 7.60 -7.64
N PRO A 125 -1.81 7.61 -8.62
CA PRO A 125 -1.39 8.85 -9.27
C PRO A 125 -2.58 9.62 -9.84
N LEU A 126 -2.63 10.92 -9.60
CA LEU A 126 -3.78 11.74 -9.98
C LEU A 126 -4.04 11.71 -11.49
N SER A 127 -2.99 11.69 -12.31
CA SER A 127 -3.09 11.57 -13.76
C SER A 127 -3.79 10.29 -14.22
N LEU A 128 -3.60 9.16 -13.51
CA LEU A 128 -4.28 7.89 -13.75
C LEU A 128 -5.71 7.91 -13.20
N GLN A 129 -5.92 8.54 -12.05
CA GLN A 129 -7.26 8.72 -11.51
C GLN A 129 -8.15 9.52 -12.48
N GLN A 130 -7.59 10.56 -13.12
CA GLN A 130 -8.29 11.36 -14.15
C GLN A 130 -8.63 10.55 -15.41
N LYS A 131 -7.95 9.43 -15.65
CA LYS A 131 -8.25 8.45 -16.72
C LYS A 131 -9.19 7.33 -16.27
N GLY A 132 -9.81 7.48 -15.11
CA GLY A 132 -10.79 6.53 -14.55
C GLY A 132 -10.27 5.71 -13.36
N GLY A 133 -9.02 5.85 -12.95
CA GLY A 133 -8.49 5.08 -11.82
C GLY A 133 -8.70 3.58 -11.99
N TRP A 134 -9.07 2.90 -10.91
CA TRP A 134 -9.34 1.45 -10.98
C TRP A 134 -10.58 1.06 -11.80
N GLU A 135 -11.43 2.00 -12.24
CA GLU A 135 -12.49 1.71 -13.22
C GLU A 135 -11.92 1.42 -14.62
N SER A 136 -10.68 1.84 -14.91
CA SER A 136 -10.03 1.76 -16.22
C SER A 136 -9.08 0.56 -16.31
N LYS A 137 -9.23 -0.24 -17.39
CA LYS A 137 -8.29 -1.32 -17.69
C LYS A 137 -6.88 -0.82 -18.01
N GLU A 138 -6.75 0.38 -18.56
CA GLU A 138 -5.45 1.00 -18.87
C GLU A 138 -4.63 1.21 -17.58
N VAL A 139 -5.30 1.52 -16.46
CA VAL A 139 -4.65 1.68 -15.15
C VAL A 139 -4.17 0.33 -14.62
N VAL A 140 -4.88 -0.77 -14.89
CA VAL A 140 -4.42 -2.12 -14.56
C VAL A 140 -3.12 -2.47 -15.29
N ASP A 141 -3.01 -2.08 -16.56
CA ASP A 141 -1.81 -2.31 -17.36
C ASP A 141 -0.65 -1.42 -16.88
N ALA A 142 -0.93 -0.14 -16.61
CA ALA A 142 0.04 0.79 -16.02
C ALA A 142 0.58 0.32 -14.65
N TYR A 143 -0.29 -0.27 -13.81
CA TYR A 143 0.13 -0.86 -12.54
C TYR A 143 1.07 -2.05 -12.74
N ALA A 144 0.81 -2.90 -13.72
CA ALA A 144 1.68 -4.03 -14.03
C ALA A 144 3.08 -3.58 -14.47
N ASP A 145 3.16 -2.51 -15.27
CA ASP A 145 4.43 -1.90 -15.67
C ASP A 145 5.16 -1.26 -14.48
N TYR A 146 4.44 -0.54 -13.61
CA TYR A 146 4.98 0.00 -12.37
C TYR A 146 5.55 -1.11 -11.46
N ALA A 147 4.81 -2.20 -11.29
CA ALA A 147 5.27 -3.34 -10.50
C ALA A 147 6.57 -3.93 -11.06
N ARG A 148 6.67 -4.10 -12.39
CA ARG A 148 7.89 -4.53 -13.07
C ARG A 148 9.06 -3.62 -12.76
N ILE A 149 8.88 -2.30 -12.87
CA ILE A 149 9.90 -1.31 -12.56
C ILE A 149 10.37 -1.42 -11.11
N CYS A 150 9.43 -1.57 -10.15
CA CYS A 150 9.79 -1.79 -8.75
C CYS A 150 10.65 -3.05 -8.55
N PHE A 151 10.28 -4.15 -9.20
CA PHE A 151 11.02 -5.41 -9.11
C PHE A 151 12.42 -5.30 -9.76
N GLU A 152 12.55 -4.60 -10.88
CA GLU A 152 13.84 -4.35 -11.54
C GLU A 152 14.77 -3.49 -10.68
N LEU A 153 14.23 -2.48 -9.99
CA LEU A 153 15.02 -1.54 -9.20
C LEU A 153 15.40 -2.06 -7.80
N PHE A 154 14.55 -2.89 -7.19
CA PHE A 154 14.67 -3.23 -5.76
C PHE A 154 14.59 -4.73 -5.45
N GLY A 155 14.24 -5.58 -6.42
CA GLY A 155 14.01 -7.01 -6.22
C GLY A 155 15.29 -7.81 -5.90
N ASP A 156 16.44 -7.25 -6.14
CA ASP A 156 17.74 -7.80 -5.72
C ASP A 156 17.86 -7.89 -4.20
N ARG A 157 17.27 -6.94 -3.46
CA ARG A 157 17.36 -6.76 -2.00
C ARG A 157 16.06 -7.02 -1.26
N VAL A 158 14.92 -6.61 -1.81
CA VAL A 158 13.60 -6.86 -1.22
C VAL A 158 13.13 -8.26 -1.55
N LYS A 159 12.90 -9.08 -0.51
CA LYS A 159 12.48 -10.49 -0.63
C LYS A 159 11.02 -10.72 -0.25
N LYS A 160 10.34 -9.72 0.30
CA LYS A 160 8.94 -9.78 0.73
C LYS A 160 8.14 -8.65 0.10
N TRP A 161 7.26 -9.03 -0.83
CA TRP A 161 6.45 -8.10 -1.60
C TRP A 161 4.96 -8.30 -1.34
N PHE A 162 4.22 -7.20 -1.37
CA PHE A 162 2.76 -7.22 -1.40
C PHE A 162 2.26 -6.38 -2.57
N THR A 163 1.25 -6.87 -3.26
CA THR A 163 0.67 -6.16 -4.40
C THR A 163 -0.19 -4.99 -3.95
N HIS A 164 -1.16 -5.25 -3.10
CA HIS A 164 -2.08 -4.24 -2.59
C HIS A 164 -2.18 -4.32 -1.07
N ASN A 165 -2.34 -3.17 -0.43
CA ASN A 165 -2.85 -3.09 0.92
C ASN A 165 -4.38 -2.98 0.85
N GLU A 166 -5.06 -3.93 1.48
CA GLU A 166 -6.50 -3.89 1.74
C GLU A 166 -7.35 -3.46 0.52
N PRO A 167 -7.37 -4.22 -0.58
CA PRO A 167 -8.08 -3.80 -1.79
C PRO A 167 -9.57 -3.56 -1.58
N ILE A 168 -10.15 -4.08 -0.50
CA ILE A 168 -11.56 -3.79 -0.14
C ILE A 168 -11.77 -2.31 0.24
N VAL A 169 -10.75 -1.63 0.79
CA VAL A 169 -10.87 -0.24 1.27
C VAL A 169 -11.17 0.75 0.14
N PRO A 170 -10.43 0.80 -0.99
CA PRO A 170 -10.81 1.64 -2.13
C PRO A 170 -12.18 1.26 -2.70
N VAL A 171 -12.54 -0.02 -2.73
CA VAL A 171 -13.84 -0.49 -3.22
C VAL A 171 -14.98 0.01 -2.36
N GLU A 172 -14.98 -0.34 -1.07
CA GLU A 172 -16.06 0.05 -0.15
C GLU A 172 -16.05 1.54 0.15
N GLY A 173 -14.90 2.08 0.50
CA GLY A 173 -14.77 3.48 0.86
C GLY A 173 -14.98 4.42 -0.30
N GLY A 174 -14.47 4.06 -1.48
CA GLY A 174 -14.55 4.88 -2.67
C GLY A 174 -15.88 4.81 -3.41
N TYR A 175 -16.56 3.64 -3.39
CA TYR A 175 -17.69 3.38 -4.27
C TYR A 175 -18.96 2.88 -3.56
N LEU A 176 -18.97 2.70 -2.23
CA LEU A 176 -20.16 2.30 -1.46
C LEU A 176 -20.43 3.21 -0.28
N TYR A 177 -19.41 3.51 0.57
CA TYR A 177 -19.61 4.15 1.87
C TYR A 177 -19.00 5.55 2.00
N GLN A 178 -18.37 6.08 0.98
CA GLN A 178 -17.89 7.47 0.87
C GLN A 178 -16.87 7.91 1.94
N PHE A 179 -16.09 7.00 2.52
CA PHE A 179 -15.01 7.34 3.44
C PHE A 179 -13.62 7.37 2.80
N HIS A 180 -13.57 7.16 1.48
CA HIS A 180 -12.36 7.20 0.67
C HIS A 180 -12.65 7.89 -0.67
N TYR A 181 -11.64 8.52 -1.28
CA TYR A 181 -11.77 9.04 -2.63
C TYR A 181 -12.05 7.91 -3.64
N PRO A 182 -12.91 8.06 -4.67
CA PRO A 182 -13.57 9.30 -5.12
C PRO A 182 -14.93 9.60 -4.45
N SER A 183 -15.34 8.90 -3.42
CA SER A 183 -16.58 9.13 -2.66
C SER A 183 -17.86 9.02 -3.50
N VAL A 184 -17.90 8.07 -4.43
CA VAL A 184 -19.07 7.76 -5.27
C VAL A 184 -19.89 6.64 -4.63
N VAL A 185 -21.20 6.62 -4.87
CA VAL A 185 -22.05 5.48 -4.47
C VAL A 185 -22.58 4.80 -5.73
N ASP A 186 -21.92 3.71 -6.13
CA ASP A 186 -22.24 2.96 -7.34
C ASP A 186 -21.75 1.52 -7.23
N LEU A 187 -22.65 0.58 -6.96
CA LEU A 187 -22.33 -0.84 -6.81
C LEU A 187 -21.68 -1.45 -8.08
N LYS A 188 -22.11 -1.02 -9.27
CA LYS A 188 -21.53 -1.54 -10.51
C LYS A 188 -20.07 -1.14 -10.66
N LYS A 189 -19.75 0.11 -10.33
CA LYS A 189 -18.37 0.59 -10.31
C LYS A 189 -17.56 -0.10 -9.21
N ALA A 190 -18.12 -0.30 -8.03
CA ALA A 190 -17.48 -1.03 -6.94
C ALA A 190 -17.03 -2.44 -7.38
N VAL A 191 -17.91 -3.20 -8.04
CA VAL A 191 -17.58 -4.52 -8.58
C VAL A 191 -16.50 -4.44 -9.67
N GLN A 192 -16.56 -3.43 -10.55
CA GLN A 192 -15.55 -3.23 -11.59
C GLN A 192 -14.18 -2.91 -11.00
N VAL A 193 -14.13 -2.05 -9.97
CA VAL A 193 -12.90 -1.69 -9.24
C VAL A 193 -12.31 -2.91 -8.54
N ALA A 194 -13.12 -3.68 -7.81
CA ALA A 194 -12.68 -4.91 -7.15
C ALA A 194 -12.07 -5.92 -8.14
N TYR A 195 -12.72 -6.07 -9.30
CA TYR A 195 -12.19 -6.93 -10.37
C TYR A 195 -10.86 -6.43 -10.91
N HIS A 196 -10.74 -5.12 -11.17
CA HIS A 196 -9.51 -4.53 -11.72
C HIS A 196 -8.35 -4.55 -10.73
N GLU A 197 -8.57 -4.28 -9.45
CA GLU A 197 -7.53 -4.41 -8.42
C GLU A 197 -7.03 -5.86 -8.30
N THR A 198 -7.95 -6.82 -8.31
CA THR A 198 -7.61 -8.25 -8.31
C THR A 198 -6.81 -8.63 -9.56
N LEU A 199 -7.22 -8.15 -10.74
CA LEU A 199 -6.52 -8.40 -12.00
C LEU A 199 -5.12 -7.76 -12.00
N ALA A 200 -4.99 -6.54 -11.48
CA ALA A 200 -3.71 -5.84 -11.35
C ALA A 200 -2.75 -6.61 -10.43
N SER A 201 -3.25 -7.08 -9.28
CA SER A 201 -2.51 -7.96 -8.37
C SER A 201 -2.04 -9.23 -9.07
N ALA A 202 -2.92 -9.92 -9.78
CA ALA A 202 -2.59 -11.14 -10.50
C ALA A 202 -1.52 -10.92 -11.58
N LYS A 203 -1.57 -9.78 -12.31
CA LYS A 203 -0.54 -9.41 -13.28
C LYS A 203 0.81 -9.15 -12.63
N ALA A 204 0.85 -8.41 -11.53
CA ALA A 204 2.08 -8.15 -10.78
C ALA A 204 2.71 -9.45 -10.25
N ILE A 205 1.90 -10.36 -9.68
CA ILE A 205 2.35 -11.68 -9.23
C ILE A 205 2.93 -12.50 -10.39
N LYS A 206 2.25 -12.49 -11.54
CA LYS A 206 2.74 -13.18 -12.74
C LYS A 206 4.11 -12.64 -13.18
N ILE A 207 4.27 -11.33 -13.25
CA ILE A 207 5.53 -10.67 -13.60
C ILE A 207 6.63 -11.07 -12.61
N TYR A 208 6.34 -11.04 -11.30
CA TYR A 208 7.29 -11.43 -10.25
C TYR A 208 7.86 -12.84 -10.49
N HIS A 209 6.98 -13.81 -10.79
CA HIS A 209 7.41 -15.18 -11.05
C HIS A 209 8.14 -15.33 -12.39
N GLU A 210 7.72 -14.62 -13.44
CA GLU A 210 8.42 -14.61 -14.74
C GLU A 210 9.84 -14.04 -14.65
N MET A 211 10.07 -13.07 -13.75
CA MET A 211 11.40 -12.52 -13.47
C MET A 211 12.28 -13.45 -12.63
N ASN A 212 11.74 -14.58 -12.13
CA ASN A 212 12.45 -15.53 -11.27
C ASN A 212 13.13 -14.89 -10.06
N LEU A 213 12.47 -13.93 -9.43
CA LEU A 213 12.98 -13.26 -8.24
C LEU A 213 13.00 -14.22 -7.05
N ASP A 214 14.07 -14.10 -6.25
CA ASP A 214 14.24 -14.86 -5.02
C ASP A 214 13.48 -14.16 -3.87
N GLY A 215 12.36 -14.75 -3.45
CA GLY A 215 11.54 -14.22 -2.37
C GLY A 215 10.06 -14.64 -2.49
N GLN A 216 9.18 -13.83 -1.94
CA GLN A 216 7.75 -14.10 -1.89
C GLN A 216 6.95 -12.85 -2.24
N ILE A 217 5.80 -13.06 -2.88
CA ILE A 217 4.83 -12.01 -3.17
C ILE A 217 3.43 -12.45 -2.74
N GLY A 218 2.66 -11.54 -2.16
CA GLY A 218 1.31 -11.78 -1.70
C GLY A 218 0.45 -10.54 -1.77
N ILE A 219 -0.64 -10.54 -1.01
CA ILE A 219 -1.58 -9.44 -0.87
C ILE A 219 -1.91 -9.26 0.60
N ILE A 220 -2.14 -8.02 1.04
CA ILE A 220 -2.57 -7.72 2.42
C ILE A 220 -4.09 -7.59 2.41
N LEU A 221 -4.77 -8.46 3.16
CA LEU A 221 -6.22 -8.45 3.26
C LEU A 221 -6.69 -7.80 4.57
N ASN A 222 -7.76 -7.04 4.48
CA ASN A 222 -8.57 -6.61 5.60
C ASN A 222 -9.78 -7.55 5.68
N LEU A 223 -9.89 -8.28 6.77
CA LEU A 223 -10.94 -9.27 6.97
C LEU A 223 -11.66 -8.99 8.30
N THR A 224 -12.98 -8.95 8.25
CA THR A 224 -13.85 -8.75 9.42
C THR A 224 -14.76 -9.96 9.60
N PRO A 225 -14.22 -11.10 10.08
CA PRO A 225 -15.01 -12.32 10.24
C PRO A 225 -16.11 -12.12 11.28
N SER A 226 -17.31 -12.60 10.97
CA SER A 226 -18.48 -12.52 11.85
C SER A 226 -18.57 -13.75 12.73
N TYR A 227 -18.82 -13.55 14.02
CA TYR A 227 -18.99 -14.62 15.00
C TYR A 227 -20.44 -14.66 15.49
N PRO A 228 -21.05 -15.84 15.68
CA PRO A 228 -22.37 -15.95 16.27
C PRO A 228 -22.35 -15.44 17.71
N ARG A 229 -23.37 -14.71 18.13
CA ARG A 229 -23.54 -14.26 19.51
C ARG A 229 -23.63 -15.45 20.47
N ASN A 230 -24.28 -16.52 20.04
CA ASN A 230 -24.38 -17.80 20.72
C ASN A 230 -24.09 -18.93 19.73
N GLU A 231 -22.99 -19.64 19.91
CA GLU A 231 -22.55 -20.74 19.05
C GLU A 231 -23.52 -21.94 19.05
N ASN A 232 -24.35 -22.05 20.08
CA ASN A 232 -25.34 -23.11 20.21
C ASN A 232 -26.73 -22.72 19.67
N ASP A 233 -26.91 -21.48 19.20
CA ASP A 233 -28.15 -21.01 18.57
C ASP A 233 -28.03 -21.08 17.04
N PRO A 234 -28.83 -21.94 16.36
CA PRO A 234 -28.77 -22.08 14.92
C PRO A 234 -29.04 -20.78 14.13
N GLU A 235 -29.87 -19.87 14.67
CA GLU A 235 -30.20 -18.61 13.99
C GLU A 235 -29.02 -17.62 14.10
N ASP A 236 -28.32 -17.57 15.25
CA ASP A 236 -27.11 -16.77 15.40
C ASP A 236 -25.99 -17.28 14.49
N VAL A 237 -25.82 -18.61 14.40
CA VAL A 237 -24.83 -19.24 13.51
C VAL A 237 -25.14 -18.94 12.04
N LYS A 238 -26.41 -19.00 11.65
CA LYS A 238 -26.85 -18.69 10.30
C LYS A 238 -26.63 -17.19 9.95
N ALA A 239 -26.93 -16.29 10.89
CA ALA A 239 -26.72 -14.86 10.73
C ALA A 239 -25.22 -14.54 10.52
N ALA A 240 -24.33 -15.11 11.34
CA ALA A 240 -22.90 -14.94 11.18
C ALA A 240 -22.40 -15.44 9.83
N ARG A 241 -22.82 -16.62 9.39
CA ARG A 241 -22.46 -17.17 8.06
C ARG A 241 -22.97 -16.31 6.91
N LEU A 242 -24.17 -15.73 7.05
CA LEU A 242 -24.72 -14.84 6.03
C LEU A 242 -23.96 -13.50 5.95
N ALA A 243 -23.44 -13.02 7.09
CA ALA A 243 -22.64 -11.79 7.13
C ALA A 243 -21.25 -11.98 6.50
N ASP A 244 -20.71 -13.21 6.53
CA ASP A 244 -19.39 -13.55 5.94
C ASP A 244 -19.49 -13.93 4.45
N ALA A 245 -20.68 -14.11 3.90
CA ALA A 245 -20.90 -14.56 2.52
C ALA A 245 -20.95 -13.39 1.52
#